data_ba038765dc2f452805de3958fa8ff059
#
_entry.id   ba038765dc2f452805de3958fa8ff059
#
_cell.length_a   1.000
_cell.length_b   1.000
_cell.length_c   1.000
_cell.angle_alpha   90.00
_cell.angle_beta   90.00
_cell.angle_gamma   90.00
#
_symmetry.space_group_name_H-M   'P 1'
#
loop_
_entity.id
_entity.type
_entity.pdbx_description
1 polymer ?
#
loop_
_entity_poly.entity_id
_entity_poly.type
_entity_poly.pdbx_seq_one_letter_code
_entity_poly.pdbx_strand_id
1 'polypeptide(L)'
;FMPVASDPNFEFRLACMDPNGNVSNGITRSFAGLSQFQPLNYINADGSFNEQATGIKYTANGGIDAWQTNRYLNIWVCDMGGGLIGYGQFPDEFSVKPNTDGIVMQYNAFGRIGNLQVGLEQGRVCVHEIGHWLNLRHIWGDANCGDDLVNDTPQQETKNHNCPLYPHFSNCTNNGSNGDM
;
A
#
# COMPACT_ATOMS: atom_id res chain seq x y z
N PHE A 1 21.80 8.59 -1.43
CA PHE A 1 21.17 7.25 -1.30
C PHE A 1 21.74 6.23 -2.28
N MET A 2 22.12 6.61 -3.50
CA MET A 2 22.62 5.67 -4.52
C MET A 2 23.73 4.70 -4.05
N PRO A 3 24.70 5.10 -3.22
CA PRO A 3 25.75 4.19 -2.76
C PRO A 3 25.28 3.04 -1.86
N VAL A 4 24.10 3.19 -1.25
CA VAL A 4 23.51 2.21 -0.33
C VAL A 4 22.19 1.62 -0.85
N ALA A 5 21.74 2.06 -2.04
CA ALA A 5 20.56 1.53 -2.66
C ALA A 5 20.81 0.15 -3.25
N SER A 6 19.90 -0.77 -3.02
CA SER A 6 19.89 -2.11 -3.62
C SER A 6 18.85 -2.18 -4.71
N ASP A 7 19.16 -2.85 -5.82
CA ASP A 7 18.19 -3.16 -6.85
C ASP A 7 17.66 -4.59 -6.62
N PRO A 8 16.37 -4.75 -6.25
CA PRO A 8 15.78 -6.06 -6.04
C PRO A 8 15.47 -6.81 -7.34
N ASN A 9 15.76 -6.21 -8.50
CA ASN A 9 15.47 -6.75 -9.83
C ASN A 9 13.99 -7.05 -10.09
N PHE A 10 13.10 -6.30 -9.48
CA PHE A 10 11.67 -6.37 -9.78
C PHE A 10 11.32 -5.48 -10.95
N GLU A 11 10.57 -6.01 -11.90
CA GLU A 11 10.01 -5.25 -13.00
C GLU A 11 8.49 -5.39 -13.04
N PHE A 12 7.77 -4.28 -12.88
CA PHE A 12 6.32 -4.23 -12.99
C PHE A 12 5.92 -3.81 -14.41
N ARG A 13 5.04 -4.60 -15.03
CA ARG A 13 4.51 -4.32 -16.37
C ARG A 13 3.00 -4.43 -16.37
N LEU A 14 2.35 -3.61 -17.19
CA LEU A 14 0.92 -3.78 -17.44
C LEU A 14 0.67 -5.13 -18.12
N ALA A 15 -0.38 -5.82 -17.69
CA ALA A 15 -0.74 -7.12 -18.24
C ALA A 15 -1.14 -7.00 -19.72
N CYS A 16 -0.47 -7.75 -20.59
CA CYS A 16 -0.79 -7.77 -22.02
C CYS A 16 -1.91 -8.78 -22.38
N MET A 17 -2.31 -9.62 -21.44
CA MET A 17 -3.43 -10.56 -21.56
C MET A 17 -4.33 -10.49 -20.32
N ASP A 18 -5.63 -10.65 -20.52
CA ASP A 18 -6.61 -10.81 -19.44
C ASP A 18 -6.65 -12.27 -18.91
N PRO A 19 -7.40 -12.56 -17.82
CA PRO A 19 -7.53 -13.91 -17.29
C PRO A 19 -8.13 -14.95 -18.27
N ASN A 20 -8.82 -14.51 -19.30
CA ASN A 20 -9.43 -15.36 -20.32
C ASN A 20 -8.49 -15.59 -21.53
N GLY A 21 -7.29 -15.00 -21.53
CA GLY A 21 -6.32 -15.11 -22.61
C GLY A 21 -6.54 -14.13 -23.77
N ASN A 22 -7.41 -13.13 -23.62
CA ASN A 22 -7.58 -12.08 -24.62
C ASN A 22 -6.49 -11.01 -24.45
N VAL A 23 -6.15 -10.34 -25.56
CA VAL A 23 -5.24 -9.19 -25.55
C VAL A 23 -5.82 -8.08 -24.66
N SER A 24 -4.99 -7.53 -23.80
CA SER A 24 -5.34 -6.49 -22.84
C SER A 24 -4.24 -5.43 -22.78
N ASN A 25 -4.61 -4.23 -22.34
CA ASN A 25 -3.64 -3.21 -21.95
C ASN A 25 -3.40 -3.17 -20.42
N GLY A 26 -3.94 -4.16 -19.69
CA GLY A 26 -3.81 -4.27 -18.25
C GLY A 26 -4.63 -3.26 -17.44
N ILE A 27 -5.50 -2.49 -18.10
CA ILE A 27 -6.33 -1.47 -17.45
C ILE A 27 -7.80 -1.76 -17.72
N THR A 28 -8.55 -2.06 -16.67
CA THR A 28 -10.01 -2.17 -16.70
C THR A 28 -10.65 -0.91 -16.13
N ARG A 29 -11.81 -0.53 -16.67
CA ARG A 29 -12.60 0.58 -16.14
C ARG A 29 -14.05 0.12 -15.98
N SER A 30 -14.62 0.42 -14.83
CA SER A 30 -15.97 0.07 -14.48
C SER A 30 -16.67 1.27 -13.87
N PHE A 31 -17.96 1.41 -14.17
CA PHE A 31 -18.80 2.39 -13.51
C PHE A 31 -19.41 1.77 -12.27
N ALA A 32 -19.04 2.29 -11.11
CA ALA A 32 -19.46 1.74 -9.83
C ALA A 32 -20.86 2.18 -9.38
N GLY A 33 -21.41 3.22 -9.97
CA GLY A 33 -22.65 3.84 -9.49
C GLY A 33 -22.51 4.57 -8.14
N LEU A 34 -21.30 4.59 -7.58
CA LEU A 34 -20.95 5.22 -6.31
C LEU A 34 -20.02 6.39 -6.58
N SER A 35 -20.19 7.48 -5.84
CA SER A 35 -19.26 8.61 -5.89
C SER A 35 -17.95 8.34 -5.15
N GLN A 36 -18.01 7.53 -4.12
CA GLN A 36 -16.87 7.17 -3.27
C GLN A 36 -17.03 5.76 -2.72
N PHE A 37 -15.90 5.06 -2.57
CA PHE A 37 -15.79 3.82 -1.83
C PHE A 37 -15.34 4.12 -0.40
N GLN A 38 -16.17 4.84 0.36
CA GLN A 38 -15.84 5.15 1.74
C GLN A 38 -15.85 3.88 2.58
N PRO A 39 -14.75 3.60 3.29
CA PRO A 39 -14.76 2.57 4.31
C PRO A 39 -15.61 3.05 5.49
N LEU A 40 -16.87 2.68 5.49
CA LEU A 40 -17.69 2.81 6.69
C LEU A 40 -17.13 1.84 7.73
N ASN A 41 -16.56 2.37 8.83
CA ASN A 41 -15.93 1.57 9.87
C ASN A 41 -14.75 0.71 9.40
N TYR A 42 -13.82 1.30 8.63
CA TYR A 42 -12.62 0.61 8.18
C TYR A 42 -11.66 0.23 9.32
N ILE A 43 -11.88 0.74 10.50
CA ILE A 43 -11.19 0.31 11.72
C ILE A 43 -12.17 -0.45 12.60
N ASN A 44 -11.87 -1.70 12.88
CA ASN A 44 -12.60 -2.54 13.80
C ASN A 44 -12.45 -2.03 15.24
N ALA A 45 -13.29 -2.51 16.15
CA ALA A 45 -13.22 -2.13 17.57
C ALA A 45 -11.88 -2.52 18.25
N ASP A 46 -11.16 -3.49 17.70
CA ASP A 46 -9.83 -3.92 18.14
C ASP A 46 -8.69 -3.12 17.51
N GLY A 47 -8.99 -2.11 16.66
CA GLY A 47 -8.02 -1.28 15.96
C GLY A 47 -7.51 -1.86 14.65
N SER A 48 -7.92 -3.07 14.26
CA SER A 48 -7.53 -3.68 13.00
C SER A 48 -8.25 -3.06 11.80
N PHE A 49 -7.61 -3.13 10.62
CA PHE A 49 -8.19 -2.64 9.38
C PHE A 49 -9.27 -3.59 8.82
N ASN A 50 -10.45 -3.05 8.53
CA ASN A 50 -11.53 -3.80 7.91
C ASN A 50 -11.59 -3.53 6.40
N GLU A 51 -10.82 -4.26 5.65
CA GLU A 51 -10.76 -4.14 4.20
C GLU A 51 -12.12 -4.40 3.50
N GLN A 52 -12.92 -5.31 4.03
CA GLN A 52 -14.23 -5.64 3.45
C GLN A 52 -15.22 -4.48 3.50
N ALA A 53 -15.04 -3.55 4.43
CA ALA A 53 -15.88 -2.36 4.54
C ALA A 53 -15.75 -1.42 3.32
N THR A 54 -14.65 -1.52 2.55
CA THR A 54 -14.43 -0.64 1.40
C THR A 54 -15.29 -1.00 0.19
N GLY A 55 -15.63 -2.27 0.03
CA GLY A 55 -16.41 -2.77 -1.11
C GLY A 55 -15.70 -2.76 -2.46
N ILE A 56 -14.58 -2.02 -2.60
CA ILE A 56 -13.91 -1.79 -3.90
C ILE A 56 -13.42 -3.09 -4.56
N LYS A 57 -13.02 -4.07 -3.78
CA LYS A 57 -12.49 -5.36 -4.25
C LYS A 57 -13.59 -6.40 -4.55
N TYR A 58 -14.85 -5.98 -4.54
CA TYR A 58 -15.99 -6.91 -4.68
C TYR A 58 -17.01 -6.35 -5.68
N THR A 59 -17.22 -7.06 -6.78
CA THR A 59 -18.25 -6.71 -7.78
C THR A 59 -19.65 -6.64 -7.16
N ALA A 60 -19.95 -7.53 -6.20
CA ALA A 60 -21.23 -7.52 -5.49
C ALA A 60 -21.49 -6.22 -4.69
N ASN A 61 -20.46 -5.46 -4.36
CA ASN A 61 -20.53 -4.21 -3.61
C ASN A 61 -20.30 -2.97 -4.49
N GLY A 62 -20.37 -3.12 -5.82
CA GLY A 62 -20.14 -2.05 -6.78
C GLY A 62 -18.67 -1.82 -7.15
N GLY A 63 -17.74 -2.62 -6.61
CA GLY A 63 -16.35 -2.63 -7.00
C GLY A 63 -16.04 -3.57 -8.16
N ILE A 64 -14.83 -4.11 -8.21
CA ILE A 64 -14.37 -5.07 -9.21
C ILE A 64 -13.61 -6.19 -8.50
N ASP A 65 -13.99 -7.44 -8.76
CA ASP A 65 -13.24 -8.60 -8.27
C ASP A 65 -11.82 -8.63 -8.87
N ALA A 66 -10.87 -9.17 -8.12
CA ALA A 66 -9.50 -9.33 -8.56
C ALA A 66 -9.38 -10.21 -9.81
N TRP A 67 -8.44 -9.92 -10.68
CA TRP A 67 -7.88 -10.92 -11.56
C TRP A 67 -7.10 -11.96 -10.73
N GLN A 68 -6.85 -13.14 -11.30
CA GLN A 68 -6.16 -14.25 -10.62
C GLN A 68 -4.89 -13.76 -9.88
N THR A 69 -4.95 -13.70 -8.57
CA THR A 69 -3.95 -13.08 -7.71
C THR A 69 -2.61 -13.84 -7.68
N ASN A 70 -2.59 -15.09 -8.06
CA ASN A 70 -1.37 -15.87 -8.25
C ASN A 70 -0.63 -15.56 -9.58
N ARG A 71 -1.17 -14.66 -10.41
CA ARG A 71 -0.61 -14.28 -11.72
C ARG A 71 -0.50 -12.78 -11.92
N TYR A 72 -1.33 -12.00 -11.24
CA TYR A 72 -1.44 -10.56 -11.42
C TYR A 72 -1.38 -9.84 -10.08
N LEU A 73 -0.57 -8.81 -9.98
CA LEU A 73 -0.73 -7.79 -8.95
C LEU A 73 -1.94 -6.92 -9.32
N ASN A 74 -3.00 -6.99 -8.52
CA ASN A 74 -4.19 -6.18 -8.73
C ASN A 74 -4.03 -4.82 -8.05
N ILE A 75 -4.36 -3.75 -8.79
CA ILE A 75 -4.32 -2.38 -8.30
C ILE A 75 -5.69 -1.74 -8.55
N TRP A 76 -6.43 -1.48 -7.49
CA TRP A 76 -7.70 -0.75 -7.56
C TRP A 76 -7.45 0.74 -7.36
N VAL A 77 -8.00 1.55 -8.24
CA VAL A 77 -7.88 3.02 -8.16
C VAL A 77 -9.28 3.62 -8.11
N CYS A 78 -9.61 4.33 -7.04
CA CYS A 78 -10.94 4.88 -6.81
C CYS A 78 -10.89 6.14 -5.94
N ASP A 79 -12.03 6.78 -5.75
CA ASP A 79 -12.19 7.73 -4.64
C ASP A 79 -12.49 6.96 -3.36
N MET A 80 -11.53 6.91 -2.46
CA MET A 80 -11.65 6.20 -1.20
C MET A 80 -12.35 7.04 -0.12
N GLY A 81 -12.38 8.37 -0.26
CA GLY A 81 -12.87 9.26 0.78
C GLY A 81 -12.06 9.18 2.08
N GLY A 82 -12.57 9.79 3.16
CA GLY A 82 -12.08 9.56 4.53
C GLY A 82 -10.61 9.91 4.86
N GLY A 83 -9.85 10.45 3.91
CA GLY A 83 -8.43 10.81 4.11
C GLY A 83 -7.44 9.65 3.97
N LEU A 84 -7.91 8.44 3.67
CA LEU A 84 -7.05 7.31 3.34
C LEU A 84 -6.51 7.46 1.92
N ILE A 85 -5.20 7.31 1.72
CA ILE A 85 -4.54 7.54 0.42
C ILE A 85 -4.14 6.25 -0.30
N GLY A 86 -4.09 5.13 0.42
CA GLY A 86 -3.83 3.80 -0.11
C GLY A 86 -3.82 2.76 1.00
N TYR A 87 -3.82 1.50 0.62
CA TYR A 87 -3.47 0.36 1.47
C TYR A 87 -3.07 -0.85 0.63
N GLY A 88 -2.18 -1.67 1.16
CA GLY A 88 -1.74 -2.94 0.58
C GLY A 88 -2.13 -4.13 1.45
N GLN A 89 -2.46 -5.25 0.85
CA GLN A 89 -2.64 -6.51 1.57
C GLN A 89 -1.28 -7.14 1.83
N PHE A 90 -1.03 -7.54 3.08
CA PHE A 90 0.20 -8.24 3.43
C PHE A 90 0.18 -9.72 2.98
N PRO A 91 1.35 -10.32 2.67
CA PRO A 91 1.41 -11.72 2.19
C PRO A 91 0.88 -12.76 3.16
N ASP A 92 0.94 -12.52 4.47
CA ASP A 92 0.42 -13.41 5.51
C ASP A 92 -1.12 -13.54 5.46
N GLU A 93 -1.81 -12.52 4.94
CA GLU A 93 -3.25 -12.55 4.73
C GLU A 93 -3.67 -13.37 3.50
N PHE A 94 -2.74 -13.66 2.56
CA PHE A 94 -3.06 -14.35 1.30
C PHE A 94 -3.72 -15.71 1.52
N SER A 95 -3.30 -16.45 2.52
CA SER A 95 -3.88 -17.77 2.83
C SER A 95 -5.35 -17.70 3.25
N VAL A 96 -5.79 -16.56 3.80
CA VAL A 96 -7.16 -16.35 4.31
C VAL A 96 -8.01 -15.58 3.30
N LYS A 97 -7.40 -14.65 2.58
CA LYS A 97 -8.06 -13.73 1.65
C LYS A 97 -7.39 -13.71 0.27
N PRO A 98 -7.26 -14.85 -0.43
CA PRO A 98 -6.52 -14.92 -1.69
C PRO A 98 -7.16 -14.10 -2.82
N ASN A 99 -8.47 -13.88 -2.78
CA ASN A 99 -9.21 -13.18 -3.85
C ASN A 99 -9.19 -11.66 -3.73
N THR A 100 -8.56 -11.10 -2.70
CA THR A 100 -8.46 -9.66 -2.47
C THR A 100 -7.01 -9.16 -2.49
N ASP A 101 -6.07 -10.05 -2.82
CA ASP A 101 -4.65 -9.72 -2.85
C ASP A 101 -4.33 -8.62 -3.86
N GLY A 102 -3.53 -7.65 -3.40
CA GLY A 102 -3.15 -6.47 -4.17
C GLY A 102 -3.25 -5.19 -3.35
N ILE A 103 -3.25 -4.05 -4.04
CA ILE A 103 -3.26 -2.73 -3.42
C ILE A 103 -4.45 -1.89 -3.87
N VAL A 104 -4.91 -0.99 -3.00
CA VAL A 104 -5.94 0.01 -3.31
C VAL A 104 -5.34 1.39 -3.19
N MET A 105 -5.67 2.27 -4.14
CA MET A 105 -5.10 3.60 -4.24
C MET A 105 -6.18 4.68 -4.34
N GLN A 106 -6.02 5.75 -3.60
CA GLN A 106 -6.77 6.97 -3.83
C GLN A 106 -6.38 7.56 -5.19
N TYR A 107 -7.36 7.87 -6.04
CA TYR A 107 -7.12 8.26 -7.43
C TYR A 107 -6.19 9.48 -7.57
N ASN A 108 -6.27 10.45 -6.66
CA ASN A 108 -5.44 11.65 -6.68
C ASN A 108 -4.09 11.49 -5.94
N ALA A 109 -3.78 10.28 -5.46
CA ALA A 109 -2.49 9.90 -4.91
C ALA A 109 -1.77 8.85 -5.78
N PHE A 110 -2.34 8.48 -6.93
CA PHE A 110 -1.83 7.45 -7.82
C PHE A 110 -1.21 8.04 -9.09
N GLY A 111 0.06 7.75 -9.31
CA GLY A 111 0.77 8.17 -10.52
C GLY A 111 1.56 9.47 -10.36
N ARG A 112 1.85 10.10 -11.50
CA ARG A 112 2.70 11.31 -11.59
C ARG A 112 2.09 12.39 -12.49
N ILE A 113 0.98 12.12 -13.13
CA ILE A 113 0.32 13.00 -14.10
C ILE A 113 -1.18 12.97 -13.85
N GLY A 114 -1.85 14.09 -14.01
CA GLY A 114 -3.28 14.21 -13.85
C GLY A 114 -3.67 15.10 -12.66
N ASN A 115 -4.87 14.92 -12.15
CA ASN A 115 -5.37 15.69 -11.01
C ASN A 115 -4.88 15.09 -9.70
N LEU A 116 -3.63 15.37 -9.34
CA LEU A 116 -2.98 14.82 -8.16
C LEU A 116 -3.04 15.80 -6.99
N GLN A 117 -3.08 15.24 -5.79
CA GLN A 117 -2.98 16.03 -4.56
C GLN A 117 -1.54 16.55 -4.39
N VAL A 118 -1.43 17.84 -4.05
CA VAL A 118 -0.13 18.49 -3.80
C VAL A 118 0.67 17.72 -2.75
N GLY A 119 1.91 17.40 -3.08
CA GLY A 119 2.81 16.60 -2.24
C GLY A 119 2.77 15.10 -2.52
N LEU A 120 1.82 14.60 -3.34
CA LEU A 120 1.70 13.18 -3.69
C LEU A 120 2.00 12.87 -5.16
N GLU A 121 2.56 13.82 -5.90
CA GLU A 121 2.74 13.75 -7.37
C GLU A 121 3.92 12.87 -7.82
N GLN A 122 4.66 12.29 -6.87
CA GLN A 122 5.87 11.51 -7.18
C GLN A 122 5.60 10.01 -7.36
N GLY A 123 4.35 9.56 -7.23
CA GLY A 123 3.98 8.13 -7.27
C GLY A 123 4.47 7.34 -6.05
N ARG A 124 4.96 8.02 -4.99
CA ARG A 124 5.55 7.37 -3.82
C ARG A 124 4.55 6.59 -2.99
N VAL A 125 3.28 7.01 -2.98
CA VAL A 125 2.22 6.28 -2.27
C VAL A 125 2.08 4.87 -2.85
N CYS A 126 2.03 4.72 -4.18
CA CYS A 126 1.96 3.42 -4.82
C CYS A 126 3.19 2.54 -4.49
N VAL A 127 4.39 3.13 -4.47
CA VAL A 127 5.62 2.42 -4.07
C VAL A 127 5.54 1.94 -2.62
N HIS A 128 4.97 2.75 -1.73
CA HIS A 128 4.75 2.42 -0.32
C HIS A 128 3.80 1.23 -0.17
N GLU A 129 2.65 1.26 -0.83
CA GLU A 129 1.67 0.17 -0.76
C GLU A 129 2.18 -1.14 -1.40
N ILE A 130 2.98 -1.04 -2.47
CA ILE A 130 3.68 -2.21 -3.02
C ILE A 130 4.71 -2.74 -2.02
N GLY A 131 5.35 -1.88 -1.24
CA GLY A 131 6.21 -2.28 -0.13
C GLY A 131 5.49 -3.17 0.87
N HIS A 132 4.29 -2.79 1.30
CA HIS A 132 3.45 -3.61 2.18
C HIS A 132 3.04 -4.93 1.52
N TRP A 133 2.65 -4.90 0.26
CA TRP A 133 2.34 -6.11 -0.50
C TRP A 133 3.55 -7.06 -0.64
N LEU A 134 4.78 -6.54 -0.60
CA LEU A 134 6.04 -7.29 -0.52
C LEU A 134 6.49 -7.60 0.90
N ASN A 135 5.64 -7.43 1.91
CA ASN A 135 5.88 -7.70 3.33
C ASN A 135 6.77 -6.69 4.06
N LEU A 136 6.98 -5.49 3.52
CA LEU A 136 7.66 -4.44 4.26
C LEU A 136 6.68 -3.74 5.20
N ARG A 137 7.00 -3.69 6.47
CA ARG A 137 6.24 -2.99 7.50
C ARG A 137 6.74 -1.55 7.64
N HIS A 138 5.96 -0.72 8.33
CA HIS A 138 6.46 0.59 8.74
C HIS A 138 7.65 0.43 9.67
N ILE A 139 8.69 1.24 9.51
CA ILE A 139 9.93 1.13 10.29
C ILE A 139 9.74 1.31 11.81
N TRP A 140 8.62 1.89 12.26
CA TRP A 140 8.26 1.97 13.69
C TRP A 140 7.35 0.82 14.16
N GLY A 141 7.09 -0.19 13.31
CA GLY A 141 6.28 -1.38 13.64
C GLY A 141 4.86 -1.06 14.10
N ASP A 142 4.31 0.10 13.72
CA ASP A 142 2.98 0.61 14.09
C ASP A 142 2.74 0.73 15.61
N ALA A 143 3.81 0.81 16.38
CA ALA A 143 3.80 1.00 17.82
C ALA A 143 4.96 1.91 18.24
N ASN A 144 4.91 2.42 19.49
CA ASN A 144 6.07 3.12 20.03
C ASN A 144 7.23 2.13 20.19
N CYS A 145 8.35 2.39 19.52
CA CYS A 145 9.49 1.49 19.45
C CYS A 145 9.13 0.06 19.01
N GLY A 146 8.20 -0.05 18.04
CA GLY A 146 7.79 -1.34 17.52
C GLY A 146 8.85 -1.99 16.64
N ASP A 147 8.55 -3.19 16.16
CA ASP A 147 9.44 -4.02 15.36
C ASP A 147 8.86 -4.16 13.94
N ASP A 148 9.61 -3.77 12.94
CA ASP A 148 9.24 -3.92 11.53
C ASP A 148 9.63 -5.31 10.96
N LEU A 149 10.19 -6.19 11.80
CA LEU A 149 10.67 -7.53 11.50
C LEU A 149 11.87 -7.56 10.52
N VAL A 150 12.61 -6.46 10.42
CA VAL A 150 13.84 -6.35 9.64
C VAL A 150 15.01 -6.11 10.60
N ASN A 151 15.88 -7.10 10.75
CA ASN A 151 16.89 -7.15 11.81
C ASN A 151 17.92 -6.01 11.82
N ASP A 152 18.15 -5.39 10.68
CA ASP A 152 19.11 -4.29 10.51
C ASP A 152 18.46 -2.90 10.47
N THR A 153 17.14 -2.82 10.57
CA THR A 153 16.43 -1.55 10.74
C THR A 153 16.47 -1.14 12.21
N PRO A 154 17.03 0.04 12.54
CA PRO A 154 16.95 0.55 13.91
C PRO A 154 15.51 0.86 14.32
N GLN A 155 15.13 0.51 15.55
CA GLN A 155 13.78 0.81 16.06
C GLN A 155 13.50 2.33 16.09
N GLN A 156 12.31 2.69 15.68
CA GLN A 156 11.83 4.08 15.66
C GLN A 156 10.69 4.26 16.65
N GLU A 157 10.65 5.43 17.32
CA GLU A 157 9.55 5.72 18.26
C GLU A 157 8.21 5.82 17.55
N THR A 158 8.21 6.44 16.38
CA THR A 158 7.01 6.71 15.59
C THR A 158 7.41 7.07 14.15
N LYS A 159 6.42 7.31 13.32
CA LYS A 159 6.64 7.83 11.97
C LYS A 159 7.34 9.21 12.02
N ASN A 160 8.29 9.42 11.13
CA ASN A 160 8.87 10.73 10.93
C ASN A 160 8.00 11.58 10.02
N HIS A 161 7.82 12.84 10.37
CA HIS A 161 7.11 13.82 9.56
C HIS A 161 8.09 14.77 8.88
N ASN A 162 7.83 15.12 7.63
CA ASN A 162 8.69 15.97 6.80
C ASN A 162 10.10 15.36 6.62
N CYS A 163 11.12 16.21 6.58
CA CYS A 163 12.53 15.83 6.50
C CYS A 163 13.21 16.27 7.80
N PRO A 164 13.31 15.40 8.81
CA PRO A 164 14.05 15.76 10.02
C PRO A 164 15.50 16.07 9.71
N LEU A 165 16.10 16.93 10.52
CA LEU A 165 17.52 17.26 10.37
C LEU A 165 18.36 16.04 10.75
N TYR A 166 19.37 15.74 9.94
CA TYR A 166 20.34 14.68 10.24
C TYR A 166 21.42 15.20 11.22
N PRO A 167 21.87 14.42 12.21
CA PRO A 167 21.33 13.11 12.59
C PRO A 167 20.02 13.24 13.37
N HIS A 168 19.08 12.34 13.09
CA HIS A 168 17.82 12.21 13.83
C HIS A 168 17.84 10.93 14.67
N PHE A 169 17.69 11.06 16.00
CA PHE A 169 17.82 9.97 16.93
C PHE A 169 16.46 9.52 17.45
N SER A 170 16.29 8.23 17.54
CA SER A 170 15.19 7.59 18.26
C SER A 170 15.57 7.40 19.74
N ASN A 171 14.60 7.56 20.65
CA ASN A 171 14.80 7.23 22.07
C ASN A 171 14.59 5.73 22.37
N CYS A 172 14.36 4.91 21.36
CA CYS A 172 14.24 3.47 21.53
C CYS A 172 15.59 2.86 21.89
N THR A 173 15.59 1.92 22.83
CA THR A 173 16.79 1.20 23.24
C THR A 173 17.04 0.04 22.27
N ASN A 174 17.71 0.29 21.19
CA ASN A 174 18.14 -0.79 20.30
C ASN A 174 19.62 -0.99 20.42
N ASN A 175 20.07 -1.93 21.18
CA ASN A 175 21.42 -2.51 21.14
C ASN A 175 22.56 -1.53 20.79
N GLY A 176 22.43 -0.26 21.17
CA GLY A 176 23.43 0.78 20.95
C GLY A 176 23.44 1.42 19.57
N SER A 177 22.54 1.03 18.66
CA SER A 177 22.36 1.75 17.41
C SER A 177 21.39 2.89 17.64
N ASN A 178 21.83 4.11 17.53
CA ASN A 178 20.91 5.24 17.43
C ASN A 178 20.24 5.15 16.07
N GLY A 179 18.92 5.11 16.05
CA GLY A 179 18.16 5.07 14.79
C GLY A 179 18.46 6.29 13.95
N ASP A 180 19.34 6.13 13.01
CA ASP A 180 19.65 7.11 11.99
C ASP A 180 18.72 6.93 10.81
N MET A 181 18.05 8.00 10.42
CA MET A 181 17.38 8.09 9.14
C MET A 181 18.05 9.11 8.23
#